data_7620061743835a2b710db999a5463bfd
#
_entry.id   7620061743835a2b710db999a5463bfd
#
_cell.length_a   1.000
_cell.length_b   1.000
_cell.length_c   1.000
_cell.angle_alpha   90.00
_cell.angle_beta   90.00
_cell.angle_gamma   90.00
#
_symmetry.space_group_name_H-M   'P 1'
#
loop_
_entity.id
_entity.type
_entity.pdbx_description
1 polymer ?
#
loop_
_entity_poly.entity_id
_entity_poly.type
_entity_poly.pdbx_seq_one_letter_code
_entity_poly.pdbx_strand_id
1 'polypeptide(L)'
;MNIKFLLPKARGFVEKGKIPKRASQRFRGLIPLQHMLPTDGYIDKVEDATRDDLVIMSKSIGVKDFLYLKKKGVKFVFDICDNKWRLGKDSIENTKIMDAGCRYANLITTTCKELRSKIFNESGKTAIIIDDPFERAIEEPKFEPDLKNLNFCYFGGRKSFSLVDWEEVIAILNFVCKKNGVNYTLNCMTQK
;
A
#
# COMPACT_ATOMS: atom_id res chain seq x y z
N MET A 1 -25.61 -3.29 -6.90
CA MET A 1 -24.13 -3.30 -7.09
C MET A 1 -23.53 -3.54 -5.74
N ASN A 2 -22.77 -4.63 -5.57
CA ASN A 2 -22.11 -4.98 -4.33
C ASN A 2 -20.63 -4.59 -4.45
N ILE A 3 -20.01 -4.11 -3.37
CA ILE A 3 -18.58 -3.82 -3.36
C ILE A 3 -17.83 -5.08 -2.90
N LYS A 4 -16.85 -5.51 -3.68
CA LYS A 4 -16.00 -6.66 -3.39
C LYS A 4 -14.54 -6.28 -3.41
N PHE A 5 -13.83 -6.53 -2.31
CA PHE A 5 -12.39 -6.34 -2.27
C PHE A 5 -11.69 -7.61 -2.74
N LEU A 6 -10.80 -7.49 -3.73
CA LEU A 6 -9.95 -8.62 -4.13
C LEU A 6 -8.79 -8.75 -3.14
N LEU A 7 -8.87 -9.75 -2.28
CA LEU A 7 -7.91 -10.02 -1.21
C LEU A 7 -7.38 -11.45 -1.32
N PRO A 8 -6.47 -11.74 -2.26
CA PRO A 8 -5.98 -13.09 -2.49
C PRO A 8 -5.42 -13.72 -1.22
N LYS A 9 -5.90 -14.94 -0.91
CA LYS A 9 -5.56 -15.71 0.30
C LYS A 9 -6.07 -15.11 1.62
N ALA A 10 -6.95 -14.11 1.60
CA ALA A 10 -7.47 -13.52 2.83
C ALA A 10 -8.43 -14.46 3.57
N ARG A 11 -9.21 -15.28 2.86
CA ARG A 11 -10.19 -16.21 3.43
C ARG A 11 -9.61 -17.04 4.57
N GLY A 12 -8.49 -17.72 4.34
CA GLY A 12 -7.85 -18.56 5.35
C GLY A 12 -7.31 -17.82 6.57
N PHE A 13 -7.17 -16.49 6.52
CA PHE A 13 -6.83 -15.67 7.69
C PHE A 13 -8.09 -15.20 8.40
N VAL A 14 -9.08 -14.68 7.68
CA VAL A 14 -10.33 -14.13 8.23
C VAL A 14 -11.14 -15.23 8.92
N GLU A 15 -11.32 -16.39 8.30
CA GLU A 15 -12.04 -17.55 8.89
C GLU A 15 -11.39 -18.07 10.16
N LYS A 16 -10.08 -17.86 10.36
CA LYS A 16 -9.35 -18.23 11.56
C LYS A 16 -9.25 -17.10 12.60
N GLY A 17 -9.97 -15.99 12.39
CA GLY A 17 -9.91 -14.80 13.24
C GLY A 17 -8.53 -14.12 13.23
N LYS A 18 -7.71 -14.35 12.19
CA LYS A 18 -6.36 -13.79 12.05
C LYS A 18 -6.38 -12.60 11.10
N ILE A 19 -5.57 -11.61 11.42
CA ILE A 19 -5.39 -10.43 10.57
C ILE A 19 -4.30 -10.73 9.53
N PRO A 20 -4.53 -10.45 8.23
CA PRO A 20 -3.50 -10.61 7.20
C PRO A 20 -2.23 -9.82 7.54
N LYS A 21 -1.07 -10.44 7.34
CA LYS A 21 0.22 -9.78 7.62
C LYS A 21 0.51 -8.60 6.68
N ARG A 22 -0.06 -8.59 5.47
CA ARG A 22 0.17 -7.53 4.48
C ARG A 22 -0.63 -6.28 4.84
N ALA A 23 0.06 -5.18 5.15
CA ALA A 23 -0.54 -3.90 5.50
C ALA A 23 -1.56 -3.43 4.44
N SER A 24 -1.23 -3.54 3.14
CA SER A 24 -2.15 -3.15 2.07
C SER A 24 -3.47 -3.92 2.07
N GLN A 25 -3.48 -5.20 2.44
CA GLN A 25 -4.73 -5.96 2.56
C GLN A 25 -5.56 -5.50 3.76
N ARG A 26 -4.91 -5.09 4.86
CA ARG A 26 -5.60 -4.54 6.02
C ARG A 26 -6.15 -3.16 5.74
N PHE A 27 -5.27 -2.21 5.40
CA PHE A 27 -5.64 -0.80 5.23
C PHE A 27 -6.54 -0.53 4.03
N ARG A 28 -6.30 -1.23 2.92
CA ARG A 28 -7.02 -0.97 1.65
C ARG A 28 -8.15 -1.96 1.37
N GLY A 29 -8.41 -2.88 2.27
CA GLY A 29 -9.45 -3.89 2.11
C GLY A 29 -10.24 -4.18 3.38
N LEU A 30 -9.61 -4.85 4.37
CA LEU A 30 -10.35 -5.34 5.54
C LEU A 30 -10.88 -4.23 6.46
N ILE A 31 -10.13 -3.16 6.69
CA ILE A 31 -10.59 -2.04 7.54
C ILE A 31 -11.75 -1.31 6.87
N PRO A 32 -11.66 -0.86 5.59
CA PRO A 32 -12.82 -0.29 4.91
C PRO A 32 -14.04 -1.20 4.92
N LEU A 33 -13.85 -2.51 4.70
CA LEU A 33 -14.94 -3.48 4.68
C LEU A 33 -15.74 -3.54 6.00
N GLN A 34 -15.09 -3.31 7.15
CA GLN A 34 -15.77 -3.28 8.46
C GLN A 34 -16.79 -2.14 8.59
N HIS A 35 -16.69 -1.11 7.75
CA HIS A 35 -17.55 0.06 7.73
C HIS A 35 -18.51 0.11 6.54
N MET A 36 -18.61 -0.99 5.77
CA MET A 36 -19.43 -1.07 4.58
C MET A 36 -20.72 -1.86 4.83
N LEU A 37 -21.56 -1.95 3.81
CA LEU A 37 -22.85 -2.63 3.91
C LEU A 37 -22.69 -4.15 4.06
N PRO A 38 -23.65 -4.84 4.69
CA PRO A 38 -23.60 -6.31 4.84
C PRO A 38 -23.52 -7.11 3.54
N THR A 39 -23.95 -6.53 2.42
CA THR A 39 -23.86 -7.13 1.08
C THR A 39 -22.47 -7.05 0.47
N ASP A 40 -21.62 -6.17 1.01
CA ASP A 40 -20.24 -6.03 0.59
C ASP A 40 -19.40 -7.17 1.16
N GLY A 41 -18.20 -7.35 0.60
CA GLY A 41 -17.39 -8.46 1.04
C GLY A 41 -16.02 -8.50 0.35
N TYR A 42 -15.37 -9.64 0.45
CA TYR A 42 -14.13 -9.90 -0.26
C TYR A 42 -14.23 -11.14 -1.14
N ILE A 43 -13.37 -11.18 -2.15
CA ILE A 43 -13.16 -12.33 -3.02
C ILE A 43 -11.67 -12.67 -3.05
N ASP A 44 -11.35 -13.95 -3.17
CA ASP A 44 -9.96 -14.43 -3.26
C ASP A 44 -9.45 -14.43 -4.71
N LYS A 45 -10.35 -14.55 -5.67
CA LYS A 45 -10.03 -14.66 -7.10
C LYS A 45 -10.96 -13.77 -7.91
N VAL A 46 -10.50 -13.28 -9.05
CA VAL A 46 -11.30 -12.46 -9.97
C VAL A 46 -12.46 -13.27 -10.60
N GLU A 47 -12.32 -14.59 -10.66
CA GLU A 47 -13.37 -15.50 -11.17
C GLU A 47 -14.64 -15.48 -10.31
N ASP A 48 -14.50 -15.19 -9.02
CA ASP A 48 -15.62 -15.13 -8.06
C ASP A 48 -16.48 -13.86 -8.23
N ALA A 49 -15.99 -12.85 -8.98
CA ALA A 49 -16.73 -11.62 -9.22
C ALA A 49 -17.88 -11.82 -10.22
N THR A 50 -18.98 -11.11 -10.01
CA THR A 50 -20.14 -11.08 -10.91
C THR A 50 -20.29 -9.71 -11.60
N ARG A 51 -21.16 -9.59 -12.60
CA ARG A 51 -21.42 -8.31 -13.29
C ARG A 51 -22.06 -7.24 -12.39
N ASP A 52 -22.68 -7.67 -11.31
CA ASP A 52 -23.30 -6.77 -10.32
C ASP A 52 -22.33 -6.25 -9.28
N ASP A 53 -21.07 -6.72 -9.31
CA ASP A 53 -20.05 -6.31 -8.38
C ASP A 53 -19.23 -5.12 -8.92
N LEU A 54 -18.75 -4.29 -7.98
CA LEU A 54 -17.64 -3.37 -8.15
C LEU A 54 -16.43 -3.95 -7.42
N VAL A 55 -15.42 -4.38 -8.15
CA VAL A 55 -14.23 -5.02 -7.56
C VAL A 55 -13.16 -3.98 -7.26
N ILE A 56 -12.72 -3.89 -6.02
CA ILE A 56 -11.57 -3.06 -5.62
C ILE A 56 -10.32 -3.92 -5.58
N MET A 57 -9.32 -3.55 -6.37
CA MET A 57 -8.08 -4.30 -6.59
C MET A 57 -6.88 -3.43 -6.22
N SER A 58 -6.06 -3.90 -5.27
CA SER A 58 -4.89 -3.13 -4.79
C SER A 58 -3.56 -3.80 -5.13
N LYS A 59 -3.30 -5.00 -4.63
CA LYS A 59 -2.03 -5.72 -4.80
C LYS A 59 -2.25 -7.18 -5.17
N SER A 60 -1.16 -7.85 -5.60
CA SER A 60 -1.18 -9.28 -5.97
C SER A 60 -2.06 -9.59 -7.17
N ILE A 61 -2.02 -8.73 -8.18
CA ILE A 61 -2.83 -8.76 -9.39
C ILE A 61 -1.88 -8.89 -10.57
N GLY A 62 -2.29 -9.60 -11.60
CA GLY A 62 -1.60 -9.69 -12.88
C GLY A 62 -2.39 -9.05 -14.01
N VAL A 63 -1.76 -8.82 -15.15
CA VAL A 63 -2.41 -8.28 -16.36
C VAL A 63 -3.63 -9.11 -16.77
N LYS A 64 -3.54 -10.45 -16.63
CA LYS A 64 -4.64 -11.38 -16.94
C LYS A 64 -5.90 -11.13 -16.12
N ASP A 65 -5.76 -10.66 -14.88
CA ASP A 65 -6.90 -10.41 -13.99
C ASP A 65 -7.71 -9.20 -14.46
N PHE A 66 -7.04 -8.13 -14.90
CA PHE A 66 -7.70 -6.96 -15.51
C PHE A 66 -8.44 -7.34 -16.81
N LEU A 67 -7.78 -8.11 -17.67
CA LEU A 67 -8.38 -8.57 -18.93
C LEU A 67 -9.58 -9.48 -18.68
N TYR A 68 -9.51 -10.34 -17.68
CA TYR A 68 -10.63 -11.21 -17.30
C TYR A 68 -11.85 -10.41 -16.86
N LEU A 69 -11.68 -9.48 -15.91
CA LEU A 69 -12.77 -8.62 -15.44
C LEU A 69 -13.36 -7.78 -16.58
N LYS A 70 -12.50 -7.22 -17.43
CA LYS A 70 -12.95 -6.45 -18.61
C LYS A 70 -13.78 -7.30 -19.57
N LYS A 71 -13.32 -8.52 -19.89
CA LYS A 71 -14.04 -9.47 -20.76
C LYS A 71 -15.37 -9.88 -20.15
N LYS A 72 -15.43 -10.10 -18.84
CA LYS A 72 -16.64 -10.47 -18.10
C LYS A 72 -17.63 -9.30 -17.93
N GLY A 73 -17.22 -8.08 -18.21
CA GLY A 73 -18.03 -6.86 -18.05
C GLY A 73 -18.19 -6.43 -16.58
N VAL A 74 -17.27 -6.87 -15.71
CA VAL A 74 -17.24 -6.48 -14.29
C VAL A 74 -16.56 -5.12 -14.16
N LYS A 75 -17.16 -4.20 -13.42
CA LYS A 75 -16.55 -2.90 -13.10
C LYS A 75 -15.50 -3.07 -12.00
N PHE A 76 -14.39 -2.36 -12.12
CA PHE A 76 -13.38 -2.42 -11.07
C PHE A 76 -12.64 -1.10 -10.85
N VAL A 77 -12.20 -0.93 -9.62
CA VAL A 77 -11.31 0.14 -9.16
C VAL A 77 -9.90 -0.42 -9.05
N PHE A 78 -8.93 0.27 -9.62
CA PHE A 78 -7.52 -0.05 -9.41
C PHE A 78 -6.94 0.89 -8.35
N ASP A 79 -6.66 0.34 -7.19
CA ASP A 79 -6.15 1.06 -6.03
C ASP A 79 -4.62 0.97 -5.98
N ILE A 80 -3.96 2.09 -6.22
CA ILE A 80 -2.51 2.21 -6.33
C ILE A 80 -1.95 2.87 -5.08
N CYS A 81 -1.30 2.08 -4.22
CA CYS A 81 -0.68 2.57 -2.99
C CYS A 81 0.86 2.65 -3.05
N ASP A 82 1.49 2.13 -4.10
CA ASP A 82 2.94 2.18 -4.31
C ASP A 82 3.26 2.50 -5.77
N ASN A 83 4.30 3.30 -5.98
CA ASN A 83 4.87 3.47 -7.32
C ASN A 83 5.63 2.19 -7.73
N LYS A 84 5.11 1.47 -8.72
CA LYS A 84 5.75 0.27 -9.25
C LYS A 84 6.24 0.40 -10.68
N TRP A 85 6.09 1.58 -11.30
CA TRP A 85 6.65 1.81 -12.63
C TRP A 85 8.18 1.80 -12.56
N ARG A 86 8.80 0.96 -13.39
CA ARG A 86 10.26 0.89 -13.58
C ARG A 86 11.08 0.65 -12.30
N LEU A 87 10.48 0.03 -11.27
CA LEU A 87 11.16 -0.24 -10.01
C LEU A 87 11.45 -1.72 -9.78
N GLY A 88 12.70 -2.00 -9.40
CA GLY A 88 13.17 -3.30 -8.94
C GLY A 88 13.44 -4.34 -10.04
N LYS A 89 13.74 -5.56 -9.64
CA LYS A 89 14.08 -6.68 -10.53
C LYS A 89 12.95 -7.04 -11.50
N ASP A 90 11.70 -6.86 -11.07
CA ASP A 90 10.50 -7.17 -11.86
C ASP A 90 9.94 -5.92 -12.56
N SER A 91 10.80 -4.94 -12.89
CA SER A 91 10.38 -3.62 -13.40
C SER A 91 9.50 -3.68 -14.65
N ILE A 92 9.78 -4.61 -15.57
CA ILE A 92 9.00 -4.78 -16.81
C ILE A 92 7.60 -5.30 -16.49
N GLU A 93 7.50 -6.34 -15.67
CA GLU A 93 6.20 -6.93 -15.31
C GLU A 93 5.37 -5.98 -14.45
N ASN A 94 6.00 -5.31 -13.48
CA ASN A 94 5.35 -4.30 -12.68
C ASN A 94 4.81 -3.14 -13.53
N THR A 95 5.59 -2.65 -14.50
CA THR A 95 5.15 -1.61 -15.44
C THR A 95 3.94 -2.08 -16.25
N LYS A 96 3.98 -3.30 -16.81
CA LYS A 96 2.84 -3.88 -17.55
C LYS A 96 1.57 -3.95 -16.70
N ILE A 97 1.70 -4.35 -15.42
CA ILE A 97 0.57 -4.41 -14.48
C ILE A 97 0.00 -3.01 -14.25
N MET A 98 0.86 -2.02 -13.99
CA MET A 98 0.44 -0.64 -13.77
C MET A 98 -0.26 -0.06 -14.99
N ASP A 99 0.31 -0.23 -16.17
CA ASP A 99 -0.25 0.26 -17.45
C ASP A 99 -1.60 -0.41 -17.77
N ALA A 100 -1.69 -1.72 -17.59
CA ALA A 100 -2.92 -2.46 -17.80
C ALA A 100 -4.02 -2.03 -16.80
N GLY A 101 -3.67 -1.91 -15.53
CA GLY A 101 -4.57 -1.44 -14.50
C GLY A 101 -5.10 -0.03 -14.80
N CYS A 102 -4.21 0.91 -15.13
CA CYS A 102 -4.62 2.26 -15.51
C CYS A 102 -5.47 2.30 -16.79
N ARG A 103 -5.17 1.44 -17.76
CA ARG A 103 -5.90 1.39 -19.04
C ARG A 103 -7.32 0.85 -18.88
N TYR A 104 -7.51 -0.20 -18.08
CA TYR A 104 -8.75 -0.96 -18.06
C TYR A 104 -9.66 -0.65 -16.86
N ALA A 105 -9.14 -0.07 -15.78
CA ALA A 105 -9.95 0.29 -14.62
C ALA A 105 -11.02 1.34 -14.97
N ASN A 106 -12.17 1.20 -14.34
CA ASN A 106 -13.25 2.18 -14.41
C ASN A 106 -12.91 3.41 -13.55
N LEU A 107 -12.18 3.22 -12.46
CA LEU A 107 -11.72 4.25 -11.56
C LEU A 107 -10.34 3.87 -11.02
N ILE A 108 -9.51 4.87 -10.74
CA ILE A 108 -8.21 4.71 -10.09
C ILE A 108 -8.24 5.46 -8.77
N THR A 109 -7.76 4.82 -7.71
CA THR A 109 -7.56 5.45 -6.40
C THR A 109 -6.10 5.39 -6.01
N THR A 110 -5.67 6.31 -5.15
CA THR A 110 -4.29 6.39 -4.66
C THR A 110 -4.23 7.04 -3.28
N THR A 111 -3.06 7.02 -2.63
CA THR A 111 -2.88 7.46 -1.24
C THR A 111 -2.40 8.90 -1.10
N CYS A 112 -1.76 9.49 -2.12
CA CYS A 112 -1.16 10.82 -1.99
C CYS A 112 -1.10 11.58 -3.32
N LYS A 113 -0.83 12.89 -3.23
CA LYS A 113 -0.75 13.81 -4.38
C LYS A 113 0.39 13.45 -5.33
N GLU A 114 1.53 13.06 -4.81
CA GLU A 114 2.73 12.69 -5.56
C GLU A 114 2.45 11.47 -6.44
N LEU A 115 1.81 10.45 -5.86
CA LEU A 115 1.46 9.26 -6.61
C LEU A 115 0.35 9.52 -7.63
N ARG A 116 -0.61 10.41 -7.34
CA ARG A 116 -1.60 10.87 -8.32
C ARG A 116 -0.92 11.56 -9.52
N SER A 117 0.06 12.44 -9.26
CA SER A 117 0.82 13.11 -10.30
C SER A 117 1.62 12.10 -11.14
N LYS A 118 2.22 11.10 -10.49
CA LYS A 118 2.93 10.01 -11.18
C LYS A 118 1.99 9.19 -12.07
N ILE A 119 0.82 8.83 -11.58
CA ILE A 119 -0.21 8.11 -12.35
C ILE A 119 -0.58 8.93 -13.61
N PHE A 120 -0.81 10.22 -13.44
CA PHE A 120 -1.15 11.10 -14.56
C PHE A 120 -0.02 11.15 -15.60
N ASN A 121 1.22 11.34 -15.17
CA ASN A 121 2.39 11.44 -16.05
C ASN A 121 2.65 10.14 -16.83
N GLU A 122 2.42 8.97 -16.23
CA GLU A 122 2.68 7.67 -16.88
C GLU A 122 1.51 7.17 -17.74
N SER A 123 0.26 7.51 -17.36
CA SER A 123 -0.93 6.91 -18.00
C SER A 123 -1.91 7.91 -18.62
N GLY A 124 -1.76 9.21 -18.38
CA GLY A 124 -2.73 10.23 -18.74
C GLY A 124 -4.06 10.14 -17.96
N LYS A 125 -4.16 9.31 -16.92
CA LYS A 125 -5.37 9.10 -16.12
C LYS A 125 -5.31 9.85 -14.80
N THR A 126 -6.46 10.36 -14.37
CA THR A 126 -6.59 10.99 -13.05
C THR A 126 -7.01 9.95 -12.01
N ALA A 127 -6.43 10.02 -10.81
CA ALA A 127 -6.80 9.20 -9.68
C ALA A 127 -7.47 10.02 -8.57
N ILE A 128 -8.38 9.40 -7.83
CA ILE A 128 -8.95 9.96 -6.60
C ILE A 128 -8.01 9.61 -5.45
N ILE A 129 -7.71 10.61 -4.61
CA ILE A 129 -6.91 10.38 -3.40
C ILE A 129 -7.85 9.87 -2.31
N ILE A 130 -7.48 8.72 -1.73
CA ILE A 130 -8.12 8.13 -0.56
C ILE A 130 -6.99 7.78 0.40
N ASP A 131 -6.91 8.48 1.51
CA ASP A 131 -5.91 8.26 2.53
C ASP A 131 -6.02 6.86 3.15
N ASP A 132 -4.91 6.34 3.66
CA ASP A 132 -4.94 5.08 4.40
C ASP A 132 -5.69 5.26 5.72
N PRO A 133 -6.60 4.34 6.09
CA PRO A 133 -7.32 4.41 7.37
C PRO A 133 -6.38 4.12 8.54
N PHE A 134 -6.72 4.65 9.70
CA PHE A 134 -6.03 4.34 10.95
C PHE A 134 -6.54 3.01 11.54
N GLU A 135 -5.63 2.19 12.06
CA GLU A 135 -6.00 0.92 12.74
C GLU A 135 -6.45 1.14 14.20
N ARG A 136 -6.20 2.30 14.77
CA ARG A 136 -6.51 2.65 16.16
C ARG A 136 -7.08 4.05 16.25
N ALA A 137 -7.69 4.37 17.40
CA ALA A 137 -8.06 5.74 17.71
C ALA A 137 -6.83 6.65 17.62
N ILE A 138 -7.05 7.86 17.08
CA ILE A 138 -6.01 8.89 17.04
C ILE A 138 -5.85 9.37 18.49
N GLU A 139 -4.72 9.06 19.10
CA GLU A 139 -4.30 9.65 20.36
C GLU A 139 -3.29 10.75 20.05
N GLU A 140 -3.38 11.86 20.78
CA GLU A 140 -2.34 12.88 20.69
C GLU A 140 -1.02 12.25 21.16
N PRO A 141 0.04 12.31 20.34
CA PRO A 141 1.32 11.79 20.76
C PRO A 141 1.80 12.57 21.98
N LYS A 142 2.01 11.86 23.09
CA LYS A 142 2.71 12.41 24.26
C LYS A 142 4.17 12.50 23.91
N PHE A 143 4.54 13.57 23.23
CA PHE A 143 5.89 13.82 22.78
C PHE A 143 6.57 14.85 23.70
N GLU A 144 7.39 14.36 24.60
CA GLU A 144 8.31 15.20 25.38
C GLU A 144 9.71 15.00 24.76
N PRO A 145 10.12 15.86 23.83
CA PRO A 145 11.41 15.68 23.16
C PRO A 145 12.55 15.98 24.13
N ASP A 146 13.40 14.98 24.40
CA ASP A 146 14.71 15.23 24.96
C ASP A 146 15.61 15.75 23.84
N LEU A 147 15.71 17.08 23.75
CA LEU A 147 16.52 17.74 22.71
C LEU A 147 18.03 17.51 22.88
N LYS A 148 18.48 16.90 23.98
CA LYS A 148 19.88 16.54 24.19
C LYS A 148 20.19 15.10 23.79
N ASN A 149 19.17 14.22 23.80
CA ASN A 149 19.32 12.81 23.49
C ASN A 149 18.21 12.37 22.51
N LEU A 150 18.49 12.39 21.23
CA LEU A 150 17.52 12.04 20.20
C LEU A 150 17.50 10.53 19.96
N ASN A 151 16.31 9.96 19.89
CA ASN A 151 16.10 8.57 19.51
C ASN A 151 15.54 8.48 18.09
N PHE A 152 16.34 8.02 17.16
CA PHE A 152 15.91 7.70 15.80
C PHE A 152 15.49 6.24 15.73
N CYS A 153 14.41 5.96 14.99
CA CYS A 153 13.94 4.60 14.78
C CYS A 153 13.72 4.34 13.30
N TYR A 154 14.41 3.32 12.78
CA TYR A 154 14.15 2.79 11.46
C TYR A 154 13.22 1.60 11.55
N PHE A 155 12.13 1.64 10.76
CA PHE A 155 11.21 0.52 10.55
C PHE A 155 11.27 0.07 9.10
N GLY A 156 11.55 -1.20 8.85
CA GLY A 156 11.55 -1.69 7.49
C GLY A 156 11.72 -3.20 7.40
N GLY A 157 11.38 -3.76 6.22
CA GLY A 157 11.68 -5.13 5.91
C GLY A 157 13.18 -5.34 5.66
N ARG A 158 13.68 -6.57 5.81
CA ARG A 158 15.10 -6.91 5.58
C ARG A 158 15.63 -6.42 4.23
N LYS A 159 14.83 -6.53 3.17
CA LYS A 159 15.23 -6.04 1.83
C LYS A 159 15.41 -4.51 1.81
N SER A 160 14.51 -3.77 2.44
CA SER A 160 14.61 -2.31 2.51
C SER A 160 15.80 -1.89 3.37
N PHE A 161 16.06 -2.62 4.46
CA PHE A 161 17.22 -2.37 5.33
C PHE A 161 18.55 -2.53 4.58
N SER A 162 18.68 -3.57 3.73
CA SER A 162 19.90 -3.81 2.96
C SER A 162 20.12 -2.82 1.80
N LEU A 163 19.11 -2.00 1.45
CA LEU A 163 19.21 -0.97 0.41
C LEU A 163 19.56 0.42 0.97
N VAL A 164 19.57 0.57 2.29
CA VAL A 164 19.94 1.83 2.93
C VAL A 164 21.46 1.88 3.04
N ASP A 165 22.03 2.98 2.60
CA ASP A 165 23.44 3.28 2.87
C ASP A 165 23.59 3.74 4.32
N TRP A 166 23.84 2.76 5.20
CA TRP A 166 23.96 3.01 6.63
C TRP A 166 25.20 3.83 7.00
N GLU A 167 26.27 3.76 6.21
CA GLU A 167 27.47 4.54 6.42
C GLU A 167 27.16 6.02 6.19
N GLU A 168 26.44 6.33 5.11
CA GLU A 168 26.01 7.70 4.82
C GLU A 168 25.03 8.21 5.90
N VAL A 169 24.03 7.43 6.28
CA VAL A 169 23.06 7.80 7.33
C VAL A 169 23.76 8.10 8.65
N ILE A 170 24.68 7.22 9.08
CA ILE A 170 25.43 7.40 10.33
C ILE A 170 26.35 8.62 10.24
N ALA A 171 27.01 8.84 9.10
CA ALA A 171 27.86 10.02 8.90
C ALA A 171 27.06 11.32 9.00
N ILE A 172 25.86 11.38 8.40
CA ILE A 172 24.96 12.54 8.48
C ILE A 172 24.52 12.76 9.93
N LEU A 173 24.07 11.71 10.63
CA LEU A 173 23.64 11.81 12.03
C LEU A 173 24.78 12.29 12.94
N ASN A 174 25.98 11.73 12.78
CA ASN A 174 27.16 12.16 13.51
C ASN A 174 27.48 13.64 13.28
N PHE A 175 27.47 14.07 12.02
CA PHE A 175 27.74 15.47 11.68
C PHE A 175 26.71 16.43 12.28
N VAL A 176 25.42 16.14 12.08
CA VAL A 176 24.33 17.03 12.54
C VAL A 176 24.26 17.07 14.06
N CYS A 177 24.31 15.91 14.72
CA CYS A 177 24.19 15.83 16.17
C CYS A 177 25.42 16.47 16.86
N LYS A 178 26.63 16.20 16.39
CA LYS A 178 27.85 16.83 16.92
C LYS A 178 27.83 18.35 16.75
N LYS A 179 27.42 18.85 15.59
CA LYS A 179 27.30 20.29 15.32
C LYS A 179 26.34 20.99 16.28
N ASN A 180 25.30 20.30 16.73
CA ASN A 180 24.26 20.86 17.61
C ASN A 180 24.43 20.44 19.08
N GLY A 181 25.53 19.77 19.45
CA GLY A 181 25.77 19.30 20.82
C GLY A 181 24.73 18.28 21.33
N VAL A 182 24.22 17.47 20.45
CA VAL A 182 23.14 16.49 20.71
C VAL A 182 23.69 15.08 20.63
N ASN A 183 23.33 14.22 21.56
CA ASN A 183 23.56 12.78 21.47
C ASN A 183 22.42 12.12 20.66
N TYR A 184 22.69 10.95 20.07
CA TYR A 184 21.64 10.20 19.44
C TYR A 184 21.79 8.69 19.63
N THR A 185 20.66 8.00 19.54
CA THR A 185 20.57 6.54 19.44
C THR A 185 19.80 6.21 18.16
N LEU A 186 20.34 5.27 17.37
CA LEU A 186 19.65 4.74 16.18
C LEU A 186 19.19 3.32 16.44
N ASN A 187 17.88 3.12 16.51
CA ASN A 187 17.24 1.82 16.68
C ASN A 187 16.74 1.29 15.33
N CYS A 188 17.22 0.12 14.91
CA CYS A 188 16.79 -0.49 13.66
C CYS A 188 15.89 -1.70 13.96
N MET A 189 14.59 -1.57 13.65
CA MET A 189 13.62 -2.65 13.81
C MET A 189 13.32 -3.26 12.44
N THR A 190 13.77 -4.50 12.24
CA THR A 190 13.48 -5.27 11.02
C THR A 190 12.62 -6.48 11.35
N GLN A 191 11.68 -6.82 10.48
CA GLN A 191 10.94 -8.07 10.61
C GLN A 191 11.86 -9.27 10.36
N LYS A 192 11.80 -10.27 11.24
CA LYS A 192 12.47 -11.56 11.06
C LYS A 192 11.91 -12.36 9.90
#